data_b35703a34e58c7bd110f7162763d04bc
#
_entry.id   b35703a34e58c7bd110f7162763d04bc
#
_cell.length_a   1.000
_cell.length_b   1.000
_cell.length_c   1.000
_cell.angle_alpha   90.00
_cell.angle_beta   90.00
_cell.angle_gamma   90.00
#
_symmetry.space_group_name_H-M   'P 1'
#
loop_
_entity.id
_entity.type
_entity.pdbx_description
1 polymer ?
#
loop_
_entity_poly.entity_id
_entity_poly.type
_entity_poly.pdbx_seq_one_letter_code
_entity_poly.pdbx_strand_id
1 'polypeptide(L)'
;MEYFLSIDQGTTSTRCILFNENGEIKLSHQVEIKQYFPDSNSVEHDGKEIINSVEECMKAVVKNIDSTSIKSVGLTNQRETTIAWSKSTGCLL
;
A
#
# COMPACT_ATOMS: atom_id res chain seq x y z
N MET A 1 17.49 11.97 12.27
CA MET A 1 17.59 11.49 10.88
C MET A 1 16.22 11.59 10.22
N GLU A 2 16.19 12.03 8.99
CA GLU A 2 14.95 12.17 8.24
C GLU A 2 14.74 10.97 7.32
N TYR A 3 13.48 10.55 7.19
CA TYR A 3 13.10 9.41 6.36
C TYR A 3 12.01 9.80 5.38
N PHE A 4 11.97 9.07 4.29
CA PHE A 4 10.96 9.20 3.24
C PHE A 4 10.38 7.81 2.99
N LEU A 5 9.07 7.73 2.93
CA LEU A 5 8.35 6.47 2.74
C LEU A 5 7.74 6.43 1.35
N SER A 6 7.96 5.35 0.63
CA SER A 6 7.27 5.13 -0.63
C SER A 6 6.33 3.92 -0.48
N ILE A 7 5.12 4.07 -1.00
CA ILE A 7 4.12 3.02 -1.01
C ILE A 7 3.77 2.75 -2.46
N ASP A 8 4.03 1.53 -2.90
CA ASP A 8 3.70 1.09 -4.24
C ASP A 8 2.61 0.04 -4.14
N GLN A 9 1.37 0.44 -4.42
CA GLN A 9 0.22 -0.45 -4.41
C GLN A 9 0.02 -0.98 -5.82
N GLY A 10 0.57 -2.16 -6.11
CA GLY A 10 0.53 -2.78 -7.42
C GLY A 10 -0.64 -3.73 -7.60
N THR A 11 -0.62 -4.45 -8.72
CA THR A 11 -1.69 -5.39 -9.08
C THR A 11 -1.60 -6.70 -8.30
N THR A 12 -0.38 -7.18 -8.03
CA THR A 12 -0.16 -8.47 -7.37
C THR A 12 0.40 -8.32 -5.96
N SER A 13 0.87 -7.12 -5.60
CA SER A 13 1.49 -6.89 -4.30
C SER A 13 1.47 -5.41 -3.94
N THR A 14 1.63 -5.17 -2.66
CA THR A 14 1.89 -3.83 -2.11
C THR A 14 3.29 -3.84 -1.54
N ARG A 15 4.07 -2.81 -1.84
CA ARG A 15 5.44 -2.67 -1.33
C ARG A 15 5.62 -1.32 -0.67
N CYS A 16 6.25 -1.31 0.49
CA CYS A 16 6.69 -0.08 1.14
C CYS A 16 8.21 -0.09 1.23
N ILE A 17 8.81 1.05 0.98
CA ILE A 17 10.25 1.24 1.07
C ILE A 17 10.51 2.48 1.91
N LEU A 18 11.37 2.33 2.91
CA LEU A 18 11.83 3.43 3.75
C LEU A 18 13.21 3.85 3.29
N PHE A 19 13.33 5.12 2.89
CA PHE A 19 14.60 5.73 2.47
C PHE A 19 15.09 6.68 3.54
N ASN A 20 16.40 6.80 3.67
CA ASN A 20 16.99 7.87 4.47
C ASN A 20 17.14 9.15 3.64
N GLU A 21 17.66 10.21 4.26
CA GLU A 21 17.85 11.50 3.61
C GLU A 21 18.87 11.49 2.46
N ASN A 22 19.71 10.46 2.38
CA ASN A 22 20.65 10.27 1.28
C ASN A 22 20.09 9.42 0.13
N GLY A 23 18.82 9.02 0.23
CA GLY A 23 18.18 8.18 -0.79
C GLY A 23 18.51 6.70 -0.69
N GLU A 24 19.14 6.27 0.40
CA GLU A 24 19.46 4.88 0.62
C GLU A 24 18.26 4.12 1.19
N ILE A 25 18.06 2.89 0.73
CA ILE A 25 17.00 2.02 1.25
C ILE A 25 17.40 1.53 2.63
N LYS A 26 16.55 1.80 3.63
CA LYS A 26 16.77 1.32 5.00
C LYS A 26 15.96 0.07 5.31
N LEU A 27 14.72 0.04 4.88
CA LEU A 27 13.84 -1.12 5.05
C LEU A 27 12.92 -1.21 3.86
N SER A 28 12.51 -2.42 3.53
CA SER A 28 11.44 -2.63 2.57
C SER A 28 10.61 -3.83 3.01
N HIS A 29 9.35 -3.82 2.64
CA HIS A 29 8.45 -4.91 2.93
C HIS A 29 7.44 -5.03 1.79
N GLN A 30 7.09 -6.24 1.45
CA GLN A 30 6.14 -6.51 0.37
C GLN A 30 5.11 -7.51 0.86
N VAL A 31 3.86 -7.23 0.56
CA VAL A 31 2.73 -8.11 0.86
C VAL A 31 2.03 -8.44 -0.44
N GLU A 32 1.86 -9.73 -0.71
CA GLU A 32 1.11 -10.15 -1.88
C GLU A 32 -0.38 -9.92 -1.66
N ILE A 33 -1.07 -9.51 -2.71
CA ILE A 33 -2.52 -9.37 -2.72
C ILE A 33 -3.11 -10.34 -3.72
N LYS A 34 -4.29 -10.84 -3.41
CA LYS A 34 -4.96 -11.81 -4.24
C LYS A 34 -5.76 -11.13 -5.33
N GLN A 35 -5.68 -11.70 -6.54
CA GLN A 35 -6.56 -11.34 -7.63
C GLN A 35 -7.69 -12.36 -7.70
N TYR A 36 -8.90 -11.88 -7.95
CA TYR A 36 -10.09 -12.72 -8.07
C TYR A 36 -10.56 -12.72 -9.51
N PHE A 37 -10.90 -13.90 -10.01
CA PHE A 37 -11.30 -14.08 -11.40
C PHE A 37 -12.72 -14.65 -11.41
N PRO A 38 -13.76 -13.78 -11.27
CA PRO A 38 -15.15 -14.26 -11.21
C PRO A 38 -15.60 -14.90 -12.53
N ASP A 39 -14.98 -14.48 -13.64
CA ASP A 39 -15.17 -15.15 -14.93
C ASP A 39 -13.89 -15.01 -15.76
N SER A 40 -13.88 -15.57 -16.98
CA SER A 40 -12.70 -15.59 -17.84
C SER A 40 -12.27 -14.22 -18.35
N ASN A 41 -13.13 -13.20 -18.25
CA ASN A 41 -12.89 -11.88 -18.79
C ASN A 41 -12.73 -10.81 -17.72
N SER A 42 -12.80 -11.18 -16.43
CA SER A 42 -12.78 -10.23 -15.32
C SER A 42 -11.68 -10.54 -14.33
N VAL A 43 -11.05 -9.49 -13.82
CA VAL A 43 -10.07 -9.56 -12.73
C VAL A 43 -10.52 -8.56 -11.68
N GLU A 44 -10.65 -9.03 -10.44
CA GLU A 44 -11.09 -8.19 -9.33
C GLU A 44 -10.12 -8.27 -8.16
N HIS A 45 -10.16 -7.23 -7.33
CA HIS A 45 -9.44 -7.17 -6.05
C HIS A 45 -10.44 -6.88 -4.94
N ASP A 46 -10.12 -7.35 -3.73
CA ASP A 46 -10.86 -6.99 -2.53
C ASP A 46 -10.27 -5.67 -1.99
N GLY A 47 -11.10 -4.62 -1.92
CA GLY A 47 -10.65 -3.32 -1.44
C GLY A 47 -10.13 -3.34 -0.01
N LYS A 48 -10.72 -4.15 0.87
CA LYS A 48 -10.23 -4.32 2.24
C LYS A 48 -8.85 -4.97 2.26
N GLU A 49 -8.63 -5.95 1.42
CA GLU A 49 -7.34 -6.63 1.30
C GLU A 49 -6.25 -5.65 0.84
N ILE A 50 -6.58 -4.78 -0.11
CA ILE A 50 -5.67 -3.74 -0.57
C ILE A 50 -5.28 -2.82 0.59
N ILE A 51 -6.26 -2.30 1.33
CA ILE A 51 -6.00 -1.40 2.47
C ILE A 51 -5.20 -2.11 3.55
N ASN A 52 -5.55 -3.34 3.88
CA ASN A 52 -4.84 -4.11 4.89
C ASN A 52 -3.40 -4.38 4.47
N SER A 53 -3.14 -4.62 3.19
CA SER A 53 -1.78 -4.82 2.70
C SER A 53 -0.94 -3.56 2.82
N VAL A 54 -1.51 -2.39 2.56
CA VAL A 54 -0.83 -1.10 2.74
C VAL A 54 -0.49 -0.89 4.22
N GLU A 55 -1.44 -1.10 5.11
CA GLU A 55 -1.20 -0.96 6.55
C GLU A 55 -0.11 -1.91 7.06
N GLU A 56 -0.15 -3.16 6.63
CA GLU A 56 0.84 -4.16 7.02
C GLU A 56 2.23 -3.76 6.56
N CYS A 57 2.36 -3.34 5.30
CA CYS A 57 3.63 -2.88 4.76
C CYS A 57 4.17 -1.65 5.49
N MET A 58 3.31 -0.67 5.75
CA MET A 58 3.71 0.55 6.47
C MET A 58 4.18 0.22 7.88
N LYS A 59 3.42 -0.57 8.60
CA LYS A 59 3.78 -0.97 9.97
C LYS A 59 5.12 -1.70 10.01
N ALA A 60 5.38 -2.56 9.03
CA ALA A 60 6.62 -3.32 8.98
C ALA A 60 7.85 -2.42 8.81
N VAL A 61 7.76 -1.38 7.99
CA VAL A 61 8.92 -0.52 7.70
C VAL A 61 9.09 0.63 8.69
N VAL A 62 8.03 1.01 9.44
CA VAL A 62 8.12 2.11 10.41
C VAL A 62 8.13 1.64 11.85
N LYS A 63 8.19 0.34 12.10
CA LYS A 63 8.03 -0.27 13.42
C LYS A 63 8.94 0.31 14.49
N ASN A 64 10.19 0.64 14.14
CA ASN A 64 11.18 1.15 15.08
C ASN A 64 11.56 2.60 14.80
N ILE A 65 10.72 3.32 14.05
CA ILE A 65 10.99 4.68 13.60
C ILE A 65 9.98 5.61 14.27
N ASP A 66 10.48 6.76 14.74
CA ASP A 66 9.60 7.82 15.22
C ASP A 66 8.87 8.42 14.02
N SER A 67 7.54 8.43 14.07
CA SER A 67 6.73 8.95 12.96
C SER A 67 7.04 10.40 12.61
N THR A 68 7.51 11.19 13.57
CA THR A 68 7.90 12.60 13.31
C THR A 68 9.14 12.72 12.44
N SER A 69 9.92 11.66 12.30
CA SER A 69 11.10 11.66 11.44
C SER A 69 10.78 11.33 9.98
N ILE A 70 9.55 10.93 9.67
CA ILE A 70 9.10 10.68 8.30
C ILE A 70 8.63 12.01 7.72
N LYS A 71 9.36 12.51 6.72
CA LYS A 71 9.13 13.85 6.18
C LYS A 71 8.14 13.88 5.03
N SER A 72 8.06 12.81 4.27
CA SER A 72 7.05 12.71 3.21
C SER A 72 6.74 11.27 2.90
N VAL A 73 5.58 11.06 2.29
CA VAL A 73 5.11 9.76 1.85
C VAL A 73 4.70 9.91 0.38
N GLY A 74 5.30 9.09 -0.47
CA GLY A 74 4.90 8.99 -1.86
C GLY A 74 4.02 7.76 -2.04
N LEU A 75 2.96 7.89 -2.82
CA LEU A 75 2.02 6.81 -3.06
C LEU A 75 1.84 6.62 -4.56
N THR A 76 2.03 5.39 -5.02
CA THR A 76 1.65 4.99 -6.37
C THR A 76 0.59 3.89 -6.28
N ASN A 77 -0.32 3.86 -7.23
CA ASN A 77 -1.42 2.90 -7.24
C ASN A 77 -1.44 2.11 -8.54
N GLN A 78 -2.21 1.03 -8.54
CA GLN A 78 -2.44 0.26 -9.75
C GLN A 78 -3.33 1.02 -10.72
N ARG A 79 -3.17 0.71 -12.02
CA ARG A 79 -3.95 1.32 -13.08
C ARG A 79 -5.31 0.64 -13.21
N GLU A 80 -6.30 1.39 -13.72
CA GLU A 80 -7.61 0.88 -14.15
C GLU A 80 -8.38 0.13 -13.06
N THR A 81 -8.09 0.44 -11.79
CA THR A 81 -8.84 -0.11 -10.66
C THR A 81 -9.80 0.95 -10.14
N THR A 82 -11.05 0.56 -10.02
CA THR A 82 -12.11 1.42 -9.48
C THR A 82 -12.68 0.77 -8.24
N ILE A 83 -12.84 1.55 -7.17
CA ILE A 83 -13.47 1.10 -5.93
C ILE A 83 -14.67 1.98 -5.67
N ALA A 84 -15.79 1.33 -5.36
CA ALA A 84 -17.01 2.01 -4.98
C ALA A 84 -17.42 1.62 -3.57
N TRP A 85 -17.91 2.59 -2.81
CA TRP A 85 -18.35 2.34 -1.43
C TRP A 85 -19.58 3.19 -1.11
N SER A 86 -20.30 2.81 -0.08
CA SER A 86 -21.44 3.57 0.41
C SER A 86 -20.96 4.82 1.15
N LYS A 87 -21.40 5.98 0.72
CA LYS A 87 -21.05 7.25 1.35
C LYS A 87 -21.52 7.33 2.80
N SER A 88 -22.67 6.73 3.09
CA SER A 88 -23.27 6.82 4.43
C SER A 88 -22.68 5.83 5.42
N THR A 89 -22.27 4.64 4.97
CA THR A 89 -21.77 3.57 5.85
C THR A 89 -20.28 3.33 5.74
N GLY A 90 -19.65 3.74 4.64
CA GLY A 90 -18.26 3.44 4.34
C GLY A 90 -18.03 2.00 3.87
N CYS A 91 -19.09 1.21 3.71
CA CYS A 91 -18.97 -0.17 3.23
C CYS A 91 -18.71 -0.24 1.74
N LEU A 92 -17.89 -1.20 1.33
CA LEU A 92 -17.62 -1.45 -0.08
C LEU A 92 -18.87 -1.98 -0.78
N LEU A 93 -19.05 -1.54 -1.98
CA LEU A 93 -20.15 -1.99 -2.84
C LEU A 93 -19.72 -3.16 -3.72
#